data_305d16ef1f86057ee5386920286b8dfb
#
_entry.id   305d16ef1f86057ee5386920286b8dfb
#
_cell.length_a   1.000
_cell.length_b   1.000
_cell.length_c   1.000
_cell.angle_alpha   90.00
_cell.angle_beta   90.00
_cell.angle_gamma   90.00
#
_symmetry.space_group_name_H-M   'P 1'
#
loop_
_entity.id
_entity.type
_entity.pdbx_description
1 polymer ?
#
loop_
_entity_poly.entity_id
_entity_poly.type
_entity_poly.pdbx_seq_one_letter_code
_entity_poly.pdbx_strand_id
1 'polypeptide(L)'
;MTEKELRQKVVATAESYVGCKEADGSHRKIIDLYNSHKPLARGYAVKYTDAWCSTFASAVAIACGLTDIIPTECGCEKHIQLFKALSAWAENDAYVPKLGDYIFYDWQDGENYATTDNTGAADHVGIVTGISGNTITVTEGNMSDAVGHRKLKVNGRYIRGFGTPNYAAKAASMGAGGVTTPPSTEKPTGGTTGATGGLLSVGTEVDFVGNRHYTSSYATGKAKICKAGRAKITAVSPGNPHPYHCVAVSGKGSTVYGWVDSGDISPVSVKAIMKGGKVKVLKPVTYAGGSFKAYYDTYDVLQVDNDRVVIGIGKTVTAAVHKNNLQAV
;
A
#
# COMPACT_ATOMS: atom_id res chain seq x y z
N MET A 1 -7.36 18.25 -6.39
CA MET A 1 -5.89 18.18 -6.11
C MET A 1 -5.37 16.86 -6.65
N THR A 2 -4.20 16.86 -7.28
CA THR A 2 -3.50 15.65 -7.73
C THR A 2 -2.77 14.97 -6.58
N GLU A 3 -2.35 13.71 -6.74
CA GLU A 3 -1.48 13.02 -5.77
C GLU A 3 -0.22 13.84 -5.45
N LYS A 4 0.42 14.40 -6.49
CA LYS A 4 1.63 15.22 -6.32
C LYS A 4 1.38 16.44 -5.44
N GLU A 5 0.28 17.15 -5.65
CA GLU A 5 -0.09 18.31 -4.84
C GLU A 5 -0.40 17.95 -3.39
N LEU A 6 -1.05 16.80 -3.15
CA LEU A 6 -1.32 16.31 -1.80
C LEU A 6 -0.02 15.97 -1.06
N ARG A 7 0.90 15.26 -1.71
CA ARG A 7 2.23 14.96 -1.16
C ARG A 7 3.02 16.23 -0.87
N GLN A 8 3.02 17.18 -1.80
CA GLN A 8 3.69 18.48 -1.61
C GLN A 8 3.06 19.28 -0.46
N LYS A 9 1.74 19.22 -0.28
CA LYS A 9 1.06 19.85 0.86
C LYS A 9 1.55 19.28 2.19
N VAL A 10 1.68 17.96 2.31
CA VAL A 10 2.22 17.31 3.52
C VAL A 10 3.66 17.74 3.77
N VAL A 11 4.51 17.71 2.74
CA VAL A 11 5.90 18.16 2.84
C VAL A 11 5.98 19.63 3.28
N ALA A 12 5.29 20.52 2.60
CA ALA A 12 5.31 21.96 2.93
C ALA A 12 4.79 22.23 4.35
N THR A 13 3.77 21.48 4.78
CA THR A 13 3.24 21.60 6.14
C THR A 13 4.26 21.13 7.18
N ALA A 14 4.91 19.98 6.96
CA ALA A 14 5.95 19.48 7.88
C ALA A 14 7.12 20.49 7.97
N GLU A 15 7.60 20.98 6.81
CA GLU A 15 8.68 21.97 6.74
C GLU A 15 8.32 23.30 7.44
N SER A 16 7.06 23.71 7.45
CA SER A 16 6.62 24.94 8.11
C SER A 16 6.78 24.94 9.64
N TYR A 17 6.97 23.78 10.23
CA TYR A 17 7.23 23.62 11.67
C TYR A 17 8.71 23.55 12.02
N VAL A 18 9.62 23.47 11.04
CA VAL A 18 11.07 23.39 11.30
C VAL A 18 11.51 24.57 12.18
N GLY A 19 12.27 24.26 13.22
CA GLY A 19 12.72 25.21 14.22
C GLY A 19 11.78 25.39 15.42
N CYS A 20 10.56 24.84 15.40
CA CYS A 20 9.74 24.77 16.62
C CYS A 20 10.42 23.86 17.64
N LYS A 21 10.48 24.30 18.91
CA LYS A 21 11.24 23.59 19.96
C LYS A 21 10.63 23.79 21.35
N GLU A 22 11.00 22.92 22.25
CA GLU A 22 10.55 23.00 23.65
C GLU A 22 11.14 24.20 24.39
N ALA A 23 12.41 24.52 24.14
CA ALA A 23 13.14 25.56 24.84
C ALA A 23 12.49 26.95 24.79
N ASP A 24 11.72 27.26 23.73
CA ASP A 24 10.98 28.51 23.60
C ASP A 24 9.44 28.33 23.64
N GLY A 25 9.00 27.10 23.83
CA GLY A 25 7.58 26.74 23.89
C GLY A 25 6.87 26.73 22.51
N SER A 26 7.58 26.95 21.40
CA SER A 26 6.98 27.00 20.05
C SER A 26 6.45 25.64 19.58
N HIS A 27 6.88 24.51 20.16
CA HIS A 27 6.34 23.16 19.91
C HIS A 27 4.88 23.02 20.36
N ARG A 28 4.41 23.84 21.33
CA ARG A 28 3.06 23.73 21.91
C ARG A 28 1.95 23.83 20.88
N LYS A 29 2.12 24.68 19.87
CA LYS A 29 1.13 24.82 18.78
C LYS A 29 0.88 23.51 18.01
N ILE A 30 1.87 22.60 17.96
CA ILE A 30 1.77 21.28 17.32
C ILE A 30 0.92 20.37 18.21
N ILE A 31 1.17 20.37 19.51
CA ILE A 31 0.44 19.57 20.50
C ILE A 31 -0.99 20.09 20.64
N ASP A 32 -1.19 21.40 20.67
CA ASP A 32 -2.54 22.02 20.72
C ASP A 32 -3.37 21.66 19.50
N LEU A 33 -2.76 21.68 18.30
CA LEU A 33 -3.43 21.27 17.07
C LEU A 33 -3.88 19.80 17.14
N TYR A 34 -2.99 18.90 17.57
CA TYR A 34 -3.34 17.50 17.77
C TYR A 34 -4.48 17.36 18.80
N ASN A 35 -4.37 18.00 19.95
CA ASN A 35 -5.35 17.93 21.03
C ASN A 35 -6.72 18.53 20.65
N SER A 36 -6.75 19.46 19.70
CA SER A 36 -8.02 20.05 19.19
C SER A 36 -8.78 19.08 18.27
N HIS A 37 -8.09 18.12 17.65
CA HIS A 37 -8.68 17.15 16.74
C HIS A 37 -9.39 16.02 17.52
N LYS A 38 -10.64 15.72 17.16
CA LYS A 38 -11.45 14.72 17.86
C LYS A 38 -11.96 13.64 16.88
N PRO A 39 -12.05 12.38 17.33
CA PRO A 39 -11.68 11.88 18.65
C PRO A 39 -10.16 11.83 18.85
N LEU A 40 -9.69 12.05 20.08
CA LEU A 40 -8.29 11.82 20.43
C LEU A 40 -7.94 10.34 20.34
N ALA A 41 -6.76 10.02 19.84
CA ALA A 41 -6.25 8.66 19.88
C ALA A 41 -6.24 8.13 21.31
N ARG A 42 -6.90 7.00 21.52
CA ARG A 42 -7.04 6.37 22.86
C ARG A 42 -7.63 7.30 23.93
N GLY A 43 -8.31 8.39 23.54
CA GLY A 43 -8.84 9.39 24.48
C GLY A 43 -7.79 10.23 25.22
N TYR A 44 -6.52 10.15 24.81
CA TYR A 44 -5.40 10.78 25.53
C TYR A 44 -5.07 12.15 24.93
N ALA A 45 -5.14 13.20 25.78
CA ALA A 45 -4.62 14.52 25.44
C ALA A 45 -3.11 14.58 25.78
N VAL A 46 -2.31 14.85 24.76
CA VAL A 46 -0.85 14.91 24.88
C VAL A 46 -0.44 16.15 25.70
N LYS A 47 0.47 15.96 26.65
CA LYS A 47 1.05 17.04 27.46
C LYS A 47 2.25 17.65 26.73
N TYR A 48 2.59 18.89 27.06
CA TYR A 48 3.76 19.56 26.48
C TYR A 48 5.11 18.94 26.86
N THR A 49 5.10 18.05 27.85
CA THR A 49 6.29 17.31 28.35
C THR A 49 6.35 15.87 27.90
N ASP A 50 5.35 15.42 27.12
CA ASP A 50 5.37 14.06 26.57
C ASP A 50 6.25 14.01 25.33
N ALA A 51 6.71 12.82 24.94
CA ALA A 51 7.32 12.62 23.62
C ALA A 51 6.30 12.91 22.51
N TRP A 52 6.66 13.76 21.55
CA TRP A 52 5.69 14.30 20.58
C TRP A 52 6.08 14.06 19.12
N CYS A 53 6.92 13.09 18.83
CA CYS A 53 7.26 12.73 17.43
C CYS A 53 6.04 12.23 16.64
N SER A 54 5.28 11.29 17.20
CA SER A 54 4.05 10.78 16.57
C SER A 54 2.92 11.82 16.60
N THR A 55 2.88 12.67 17.62
CA THR A 55 1.99 13.82 17.70
C THR A 55 2.26 14.84 16.59
N PHE A 56 3.54 15.15 16.31
CA PHE A 56 3.94 16.00 15.18
C PHE A 56 3.47 15.41 13.85
N ALA A 57 3.74 14.13 13.62
CA ALA A 57 3.34 13.42 12.41
C ALA A 57 1.81 13.49 12.20
N SER A 58 1.04 13.31 13.29
CA SER A 58 -0.42 13.46 13.29
C SER A 58 -0.88 14.90 13.09
N ALA A 59 -0.23 15.88 13.71
CA ALA A 59 -0.56 17.30 13.55
C ALA A 59 -0.40 17.77 12.09
N VAL A 60 0.61 17.26 11.39
CA VAL A 60 0.78 17.52 9.94
C VAL A 60 -0.39 16.95 9.14
N ALA A 61 -0.84 15.72 9.43
CA ALA A 61 -2.01 15.12 8.78
C ALA A 61 -3.29 15.95 9.02
N ILE A 62 -3.49 16.41 10.26
CA ILE A 62 -4.63 17.25 10.67
C ILE A 62 -4.59 18.60 9.92
N ALA A 63 -3.45 19.29 9.92
CA ALA A 63 -3.27 20.56 9.22
C ALA A 63 -3.52 20.44 7.71
N CYS A 64 -3.20 19.28 7.14
CA CYS A 64 -3.47 18.99 5.74
C CYS A 64 -4.92 18.59 5.45
N GLY A 65 -5.74 18.27 6.47
CA GLY A 65 -7.08 17.70 6.27
C GLY A 65 -7.06 16.33 5.59
N LEU A 66 -6.06 15.49 5.94
CA LEU A 66 -5.81 14.20 5.32
C LEU A 66 -5.90 13.03 6.31
N THR A 67 -6.62 13.22 7.41
CA THR A 67 -6.75 12.22 8.49
C THR A 67 -7.53 10.97 8.10
N ASP A 68 -8.18 10.99 6.95
CA ASP A 68 -8.86 9.83 6.36
C ASP A 68 -7.90 8.85 5.66
N ILE A 69 -6.71 9.32 5.26
CA ILE A 69 -5.66 8.49 4.63
C ILE A 69 -4.36 8.43 5.45
N ILE A 70 -4.19 9.34 6.40
CA ILE A 70 -3.06 9.40 7.33
C ILE A 70 -3.65 9.33 8.73
N PRO A 71 -3.52 8.21 9.43
CA PRO A 71 -4.12 8.07 10.75
C PRO A 71 -3.47 8.99 11.77
N THR A 72 -4.18 9.31 12.84
CA THR A 72 -3.67 10.15 13.94
C THR A 72 -3.41 9.31 15.18
N GLU A 73 -2.21 9.43 15.75
CA GLU A 73 -1.77 8.72 16.95
C GLU A 73 -0.67 9.53 17.66
N CYS A 74 -0.47 9.29 18.94
CA CYS A 74 0.59 9.89 19.73
C CYS A 74 1.68 8.89 20.18
N GLY A 75 1.60 7.64 19.75
CA GLY A 75 2.59 6.59 20.02
C GLY A 75 2.99 5.84 18.77
N CYS A 76 4.30 5.71 18.51
CA CYS A 76 4.82 5.24 17.22
C CYS A 76 4.34 3.84 16.85
N GLU A 77 4.42 2.87 17.77
CA GLU A 77 3.99 1.49 17.47
C GLU A 77 2.47 1.40 17.18
N LYS A 78 1.65 2.17 17.92
CA LYS A 78 0.21 2.23 17.64
C LYS A 78 -0.09 2.93 16.31
N HIS A 79 0.71 3.91 15.94
CA HIS A 79 0.62 4.59 14.64
C HIS A 79 0.90 3.62 13.49
N ILE A 80 1.92 2.75 13.62
CA ILE A 80 2.20 1.66 12.67
C ILE A 80 0.98 0.75 12.52
N GLN A 81 0.36 0.33 13.63
CA GLN A 81 -0.81 -0.54 13.60
C GLN A 81 -1.98 0.07 12.83
N LEU A 82 -2.18 1.40 12.94
CA LEU A 82 -3.20 2.12 12.18
C LEU A 82 -2.85 2.18 10.68
N PHE A 83 -1.58 2.40 10.31
CA PHE A 83 -1.15 2.30 8.90
C PHE A 83 -1.35 0.88 8.34
N LYS A 84 -1.04 -0.15 9.12
CA LYS A 84 -1.31 -1.56 8.74
C LYS A 84 -2.80 -1.81 8.52
N ALA A 85 -3.66 -1.28 9.37
CA ALA A 85 -5.12 -1.40 9.25
C ALA A 85 -5.66 -0.72 7.98
N LEU A 86 -5.05 0.36 7.53
CA LEU A 86 -5.36 1.03 6.27
C LEU A 86 -4.73 0.36 5.04
N SER A 87 -4.03 -0.77 5.20
CA SER A 87 -3.21 -1.38 4.13
C SER A 87 -2.19 -0.41 3.52
N ALA A 88 -1.71 0.53 4.32
CA ALA A 88 -0.81 1.62 3.97
C ALA A 88 0.53 1.50 4.71
N TRP A 89 1.09 0.29 4.76
CA TRP A 89 2.36 0.02 5.44
C TRP A 89 3.31 -0.77 4.54
N ALA A 90 4.56 -0.32 4.43
CA ALA A 90 5.65 -1.00 3.74
C ALA A 90 6.77 -1.37 4.74
N GLU A 91 7.07 -2.64 4.83
CA GLU A 91 7.97 -3.25 5.80
C GLU A 91 8.99 -4.12 5.06
N ASN A 92 9.85 -3.49 4.27
CA ASN A 92 10.92 -4.16 3.57
C ASN A 92 12.02 -3.17 3.18
N ASP A 93 13.25 -3.62 3.18
CA ASP A 93 14.45 -2.85 2.89
C ASP A 93 14.53 -2.36 1.44
N ALA A 94 13.83 -3.04 0.52
CA ALA A 94 13.80 -2.63 -0.88
C ALA A 94 12.84 -1.47 -1.15
N TYR A 95 12.07 -1.02 -0.15
CA TYR A 95 11.14 0.08 -0.32
C TYR A 95 11.89 1.41 -0.52
N VAL A 96 11.64 2.06 -1.64
CA VAL A 96 12.12 3.41 -1.90
C VAL A 96 11.00 4.39 -1.54
N PRO A 97 11.15 5.16 -0.46
CA PRO A 97 10.09 6.05 -0.02
C PRO A 97 9.84 7.18 -1.01
N LYS A 98 8.66 7.78 -0.90
CA LYS A 98 8.24 8.95 -1.66
C LYS A 98 8.04 10.14 -0.74
N LEU A 99 8.05 11.34 -1.30
CA LEU A 99 7.71 12.56 -0.55
C LEU A 99 6.35 12.40 0.13
N GLY A 100 6.26 12.76 1.40
CA GLY A 100 5.05 12.64 2.19
C GLY A 100 4.79 11.25 2.77
N ASP A 101 5.66 10.25 2.56
CA ASP A 101 5.59 8.99 3.30
C ASP A 101 6.06 9.21 4.74
N TYR A 102 5.58 8.39 5.66
CA TYR A 102 5.93 8.42 7.07
C TYR A 102 6.98 7.34 7.33
N ILE A 103 8.13 7.69 7.87
CA ILE A 103 9.20 6.75 8.19
C ILE A 103 9.22 6.49 9.69
N PHE A 104 9.31 5.23 10.09
CA PHE A 104 9.39 4.79 11.47
C PHE A 104 10.74 4.16 11.75
N TYR A 105 11.24 4.33 12.96
CA TYR A 105 12.55 3.89 13.40
C TYR A 105 12.45 2.95 14.59
N ASP A 106 13.33 1.97 14.62
CA ASP A 106 13.67 1.14 15.79
C ASP A 106 15.14 1.36 16.13
N TRP A 107 15.40 2.03 17.24
CA TRP A 107 16.77 2.34 17.67
C TRP A 107 17.49 1.14 18.32
N GLN A 108 16.75 0.07 18.66
CA GLN A 108 17.32 -1.16 19.18
C GLN A 108 17.98 -2.00 18.09
N ASP A 109 17.66 -1.77 16.84
CA ASP A 109 18.38 -2.34 15.71
C ASP A 109 19.87 -1.95 15.78
N GLY A 110 20.73 -2.95 16.00
CA GLY A 110 22.16 -2.76 16.22
C GLY A 110 22.90 -2.20 15.00
N GLU A 111 24.24 -2.18 15.08
CA GLU A 111 25.09 -1.68 14.00
C GLU A 111 25.26 -2.67 12.85
N ASN A 112 24.83 -3.91 13.03
CA ASN A 112 25.00 -4.97 12.05
C ASN A 112 23.75 -5.03 11.14
N TYR A 113 23.87 -4.54 9.92
CA TYR A 113 22.79 -4.58 8.93
C TYR A 113 22.29 -6.00 8.59
N ALA A 114 23.10 -7.04 8.83
CA ALA A 114 22.66 -8.41 8.62
C ALA A 114 21.67 -8.91 9.69
N THR A 115 21.52 -8.19 10.78
CA THR A 115 20.64 -8.54 11.90
C THR A 115 19.50 -7.53 12.10
N THR A 116 19.45 -6.44 11.33
CA THR A 116 18.27 -5.56 11.27
C THR A 116 17.17 -6.27 10.52
N ASP A 117 15.95 -6.21 10.99
CA ASP A 117 14.92 -7.11 10.51
C ASP A 117 13.55 -6.46 10.25
N ASN A 118 13.38 -5.17 10.32
CA ASN A 118 12.08 -4.50 10.19
C ASN A 118 10.99 -5.01 11.17
N THR A 119 11.41 -5.59 12.29
CA THR A 119 10.53 -5.99 13.40
C THR A 119 10.76 -5.10 14.61
N GLY A 120 10.28 -5.47 15.79
CA GLY A 120 10.44 -4.67 16.99
C GLY A 120 9.42 -3.55 17.14
N ALA A 121 9.57 -2.78 18.20
CA ALA A 121 8.69 -1.65 18.52
C ALA A 121 9.30 -0.35 17.99
N ALA A 122 8.49 0.46 17.33
CA ALA A 122 8.98 1.73 16.82
C ALA A 122 9.14 2.77 17.93
N ASP A 123 10.33 3.40 17.97
CA ASP A 123 10.68 4.45 18.93
C ASP A 123 10.37 5.85 18.42
N HIS A 124 10.42 6.05 17.11
CA HIS A 124 10.38 7.38 16.49
C HIS A 124 9.70 7.35 15.14
N VAL A 125 9.25 8.53 14.69
CA VAL A 125 8.60 8.72 13.38
C VAL A 125 8.93 10.10 12.82
N GLY A 126 9.08 10.16 11.50
CA GLY A 126 9.22 11.40 10.75
C GLY A 126 8.48 11.34 9.41
N ILE A 127 8.56 12.41 8.65
CA ILE A 127 7.94 12.56 7.33
C ILE A 127 9.03 12.75 6.29
N VAL A 128 9.00 11.98 5.21
CA VAL A 128 9.94 12.09 4.09
C VAL A 128 9.66 13.39 3.34
N THR A 129 10.58 14.35 3.44
CA THR A 129 10.43 15.68 2.83
C THR A 129 11.43 15.95 1.70
N GLY A 130 12.42 15.08 1.50
CA GLY A 130 13.35 15.18 0.39
C GLY A 130 13.92 13.83 -0.01
N ILE A 131 14.21 13.68 -1.30
CA ILE A 131 14.89 12.51 -1.87
C ILE A 131 15.88 12.99 -2.91
N SER A 132 17.16 12.59 -2.75
CA SER A 132 18.22 12.90 -3.70
C SER A 132 19.12 11.67 -3.88
N GLY A 133 18.99 11.02 -5.02
CA GLY A 133 19.66 9.74 -5.28
C GLY A 133 19.26 8.71 -4.22
N ASN A 134 20.24 8.19 -3.50
CA ASN A 134 20.03 7.22 -2.40
C ASN A 134 19.93 7.88 -1.01
N THR A 135 19.73 9.19 -0.94
CA THR A 135 19.62 9.91 0.33
C THR A 135 18.20 10.42 0.53
N ILE A 136 17.64 10.12 1.69
CA ILE A 136 16.34 10.58 2.17
C ILE A 136 16.58 11.74 3.14
N THR A 137 15.80 12.81 3.00
CA THR A 137 15.66 13.85 4.03
C THR A 137 14.33 13.67 4.71
N VAL A 138 14.33 13.66 6.03
CA VAL A 138 13.14 13.44 6.87
C VAL A 138 12.99 14.64 7.79
N THR A 139 11.78 15.18 7.90
CA THR A 139 11.44 16.19 8.90
C THR A 139 10.78 15.49 10.07
N GLU A 140 11.34 15.66 11.26
CA GLU A 140 10.98 14.95 12.49
C GLU A 140 10.60 15.93 13.59
N GLY A 141 9.52 15.64 14.31
CA GLY A 141 9.22 16.29 15.58
C GLY A 141 9.93 15.61 16.73
N ASN A 142 10.17 16.34 17.80
CA ASN A 142 10.87 15.84 19.01
C ASN A 142 12.27 15.25 18.73
N MET A 143 12.91 15.73 17.68
CA MET A 143 14.31 15.42 17.39
C MET A 143 15.18 16.38 18.22
N SER A 144 15.74 15.90 19.33
CA SER A 144 16.41 16.74 20.33
C SER A 144 15.52 17.92 20.75
N ASP A 145 14.30 17.62 21.16
CA ASP A 145 13.26 18.54 21.63
C ASP A 145 12.84 19.64 20.63
N ALA A 146 13.05 19.39 19.33
CA ALA A 146 12.73 20.32 18.26
C ALA A 146 12.16 19.63 17.02
N VAL A 147 11.64 20.43 16.07
CA VAL A 147 11.41 19.98 14.70
C VAL A 147 12.66 20.24 13.88
N GLY A 148 13.22 19.18 13.34
CA GLY A 148 14.47 19.26 12.59
C GLY A 148 14.55 18.25 11.46
N HIS A 149 15.71 18.21 10.80
CA HIS A 149 15.96 17.33 9.67
C HIS A 149 16.94 16.21 10.01
N ARG A 150 16.61 15.00 9.59
CA ARG A 150 17.52 13.87 9.52
C ARG A 150 17.81 13.51 8.07
N LYS A 151 19.06 13.12 7.78
CA LYS A 151 19.44 12.53 6.49
C LYS A 151 19.92 11.09 6.70
N LEU A 152 19.40 10.20 5.88
CA LEU A 152 19.77 8.78 5.92
C LEU A 152 19.75 8.20 4.50
N LYS A 153 20.29 6.99 4.35
CA LYS A 153 20.23 6.26 3.08
C LYS A 153 18.90 5.53 2.95
N VAL A 154 18.43 5.37 1.71
CA VAL A 154 17.44 4.36 1.39
C VAL A 154 17.97 3.02 1.87
N ASN A 155 17.14 2.21 2.51
CA ASN A 155 17.56 0.98 3.17
C ASN A 155 18.66 1.23 4.24
N GLY A 156 18.52 2.33 4.96
CA GLY A 156 19.44 2.68 6.04
C GLY A 156 19.11 1.93 7.32
N ARG A 157 20.10 1.87 8.20
CA ARG A 157 19.96 1.31 9.54
C ARG A 157 18.85 1.99 10.34
N TYR A 158 18.25 1.28 11.27
CA TYR A 158 17.16 1.71 12.14
C TYR A 158 15.80 1.94 11.46
N ILE A 159 15.65 1.67 10.17
CA ILE A 159 14.37 1.81 9.50
C ILE A 159 13.47 0.63 9.89
N ARG A 160 12.42 0.91 10.67
CA ARG A 160 11.39 -0.06 11.03
C ARG A 160 10.40 -0.30 9.87
N GLY A 161 10.17 0.70 9.05
CA GLY A 161 9.29 0.65 7.90
C GLY A 161 8.63 1.99 7.59
N PHE A 162 7.68 1.98 6.67
CA PHE A 162 7.06 3.19 6.13
C PHE A 162 5.54 3.12 6.16
N GLY A 163 4.90 4.17 6.67
CA GLY A 163 3.50 4.49 6.40
C GLY A 163 3.38 5.12 5.00
N THR A 164 2.55 4.54 4.16
CA THR A 164 2.40 4.90 2.73
C THR A 164 0.96 5.34 2.42
N PRO A 165 0.54 6.55 2.81
CA PRO A 165 -0.82 7.01 2.63
C PRO A 165 -1.28 6.95 1.17
N ASN A 166 -2.53 6.56 0.94
CA ASN A 166 -3.06 6.43 -0.41
C ASN A 166 -3.49 7.79 -1.00
N TYR A 167 -2.50 8.64 -1.28
CA TYR A 167 -2.73 9.96 -1.88
C TYR A 167 -3.39 9.89 -3.26
N ALA A 168 -3.13 8.83 -4.03
CA ALA A 168 -3.73 8.65 -5.35
C ALA A 168 -5.24 8.45 -5.26
N ALA A 169 -5.72 7.57 -4.37
CA ALA A 169 -7.14 7.38 -4.14
C ALA A 169 -7.80 8.64 -3.58
N LYS A 170 -7.12 9.36 -2.67
CA LYS A 170 -7.61 10.63 -2.14
C LYS A 170 -7.76 11.69 -3.23
N ALA A 171 -6.78 11.83 -4.11
CA ALA A 171 -6.83 12.76 -5.24
C ALA A 171 -7.99 12.44 -6.18
N ALA A 172 -8.19 11.16 -6.50
CA ALA A 172 -9.30 10.70 -7.32
C ALA A 172 -10.68 11.04 -6.71
N SER A 173 -10.85 10.82 -5.40
CA SER A 173 -12.10 11.15 -4.70
C SER A 173 -12.40 12.65 -4.68
N MET A 174 -11.37 13.49 -4.60
CA MET A 174 -11.52 14.95 -4.66
C MET A 174 -11.84 15.47 -6.07
N GLY A 175 -11.43 14.76 -7.10
CA GLY A 175 -11.74 15.10 -8.50
C GLY A 175 -13.17 14.74 -8.92
N ALA A 176 -13.79 13.77 -8.26
CA ALA A 176 -15.15 13.31 -8.55
C ALA A 176 -16.27 14.23 -7.99
N GLY A 177 -15.92 15.24 -7.19
CA GLY A 177 -16.88 16.13 -6.51
C GLY A 177 -17.32 17.39 -7.28
N GLY A 178 -17.00 17.51 -8.54
CA GLY A 178 -17.33 18.72 -9.30
C GLY A 178 -17.66 18.49 -10.77
N VAL A 179 -18.81 17.96 -11.10
CA VAL A 179 -19.64 18.36 -12.24
C VAL A 179 -20.99 17.63 -12.15
N THR A 180 -22.04 18.34 -11.75
CA THR A 180 -23.42 17.97 -12.08
C THR A 180 -23.80 18.69 -13.37
N THR A 181 -23.87 17.96 -14.48
CA THR A 181 -24.66 18.34 -15.64
C THR A 181 -25.44 17.12 -16.14
N PRO A 182 -26.68 17.27 -16.53
CA PRO A 182 -27.60 16.15 -16.83
C PRO A 182 -27.29 15.52 -18.20
N PRO A 183 -27.81 14.31 -18.45
CA PRO A 183 -27.37 13.48 -19.56
C PRO A 183 -27.95 13.94 -20.90
N SER A 184 -27.11 14.09 -21.89
CA SER A 184 -27.52 14.09 -23.29
C SER A 184 -27.11 12.80 -23.97
N THR A 185 -28.07 12.15 -24.55
CA THR A 185 -28.01 10.95 -25.37
C THR A 185 -27.23 11.20 -26.65
N GLU A 186 -26.14 10.44 -26.87
CA GLU A 186 -25.74 10.05 -28.22
C GLU A 186 -24.98 8.70 -28.21
N LYS A 187 -25.21 7.93 -29.27
CA LYS A 187 -24.92 6.52 -29.51
C LYS A 187 -23.46 6.31 -29.98
N PRO A 188 -22.85 5.14 -29.73
CA PRO A 188 -21.40 4.92 -29.82
C PRO A 188 -20.93 4.54 -31.24
N THR A 189 -19.78 5.04 -31.61
CA THR A 189 -18.92 4.46 -32.65
C THR A 189 -17.54 4.18 -32.06
N GLY A 190 -17.06 3.00 -32.33
CA GLY A 190 -16.01 2.27 -31.66
C GLY A 190 -14.62 2.90 -31.58
N GLY A 191 -13.89 2.46 -30.55
CA GLY A 191 -12.47 2.69 -30.39
C GLY A 191 -11.99 2.37 -28.98
N THR A 192 -11.38 1.23 -28.84
CA THR A 192 -10.40 0.80 -27.81
C THR A 192 -10.62 1.25 -26.35
N THR A 193 -11.10 0.34 -25.54
CA THR A 193 -11.29 0.46 -24.10
C THR A 193 -9.97 0.45 -23.36
N GLY A 194 -9.56 1.61 -22.82
CA GLY A 194 -8.61 1.70 -21.72
C GLY A 194 -9.35 1.47 -20.40
N ALA A 195 -9.08 0.35 -19.73
CA ALA A 195 -9.67 0.02 -18.44
C ALA A 195 -9.17 0.98 -17.36
N THR A 196 -10.06 1.75 -16.76
CA THR A 196 -9.87 2.45 -15.49
C THR A 196 -9.94 1.45 -14.35
N GLY A 197 -8.86 0.66 -14.16
CA GLY A 197 -8.71 -0.24 -13.02
C GLY A 197 -7.69 0.36 -12.05
N GLY A 198 -8.00 0.34 -10.75
CA GLY A 198 -7.01 0.63 -9.71
C GLY A 198 -5.76 -0.25 -9.87
N LEU A 199 -4.61 0.23 -9.36
CA LEU A 199 -3.35 -0.51 -9.42
C LEU A 199 -3.50 -1.92 -8.81
N LEU A 200 -2.96 -2.91 -9.52
CA LEU A 200 -2.95 -4.30 -9.07
C LEU A 200 -1.97 -4.44 -7.89
N SER A 201 -2.35 -5.22 -6.90
CA SER A 201 -1.57 -5.41 -5.66
C SER A 201 -0.39 -6.37 -5.85
N VAL A 202 0.65 -6.19 -5.02
CA VAL A 202 1.73 -7.18 -4.87
C VAL A 202 1.14 -8.54 -4.51
N GLY A 203 1.67 -9.59 -5.10
CA GLY A 203 1.16 -10.95 -4.94
C GLY A 203 0.14 -11.38 -6.01
N THR A 204 -0.46 -10.42 -6.73
CA THR A 204 -1.43 -10.70 -7.80
C THR A 204 -0.76 -11.42 -8.96
N GLU A 205 -1.34 -12.53 -9.41
CA GLU A 205 -0.97 -13.12 -10.69
C GLU A 205 -1.63 -12.36 -11.84
N VAL A 206 -0.88 -12.16 -12.90
CA VAL A 206 -1.28 -11.43 -14.11
C VAL A 206 -0.87 -12.20 -15.35
N ASP A 207 -1.55 -11.94 -16.46
CA ASP A 207 -1.06 -12.31 -17.77
C ASP A 207 -0.18 -11.15 -18.28
N PHE A 208 1.14 -11.39 -18.31
CA PHE A 208 2.09 -10.48 -18.94
C PHE A 208 2.03 -10.72 -20.45
N VAL A 209 1.65 -9.69 -21.18
CA VAL A 209 1.46 -9.72 -22.66
C VAL A 209 2.58 -8.97 -23.40
N GLY A 210 3.46 -8.28 -22.64
CA GLY A 210 4.60 -7.59 -23.19
C GLY A 210 5.73 -8.52 -23.66
N ASN A 211 6.76 -7.94 -24.25
CA ASN A 211 7.93 -8.65 -24.75
C ASN A 211 9.25 -8.13 -24.16
N ARG A 212 9.19 -7.22 -23.19
CA ARG A 212 10.34 -6.57 -22.57
C ARG A 212 10.07 -6.23 -21.10
N HIS A 213 11.16 -6.11 -20.34
CA HIS A 213 11.12 -5.58 -19.00
C HIS A 213 12.35 -4.66 -18.75
N TYR A 214 12.25 -3.84 -17.72
CA TYR A 214 13.26 -2.86 -17.36
C TYR A 214 13.90 -3.22 -16.02
N THR A 215 15.10 -2.69 -15.75
CA THR A 215 15.83 -2.92 -14.50
C THR A 215 15.34 -2.06 -13.34
N SER A 216 14.62 -0.98 -13.63
CA SER A 216 13.97 -0.12 -12.62
C SER A 216 12.64 0.42 -13.13
N SER A 217 11.77 0.85 -12.21
CA SER A 217 10.45 1.42 -12.51
C SER A 217 10.50 2.76 -13.26
N TYR A 218 11.63 3.42 -13.25
CA TYR A 218 11.89 4.73 -13.87
C TYR A 218 12.96 4.68 -14.98
N ALA A 219 13.33 3.48 -15.44
CA ALA A 219 14.37 3.32 -16.45
C ALA A 219 14.01 4.06 -17.75
N THR A 220 14.97 4.82 -18.28
CA THR A 220 14.88 5.45 -19.62
C THR A 220 15.79 4.74 -20.64
N GLY A 221 16.47 3.69 -20.20
CA GLY A 221 17.47 2.95 -20.97
C GLY A 221 16.94 1.71 -21.68
N LYS A 222 17.86 0.86 -22.13
CA LYS A 222 17.54 -0.36 -22.90
C LYS A 222 16.75 -1.35 -22.05
N ALA A 223 15.58 -1.76 -22.56
CA ALA A 223 14.81 -2.86 -22.01
C ALA A 223 15.47 -4.21 -22.33
N LYS A 224 15.26 -5.20 -21.47
CA LYS A 224 15.63 -6.60 -21.71
C LYS A 224 14.46 -7.35 -22.32
N ILE A 225 14.71 -8.13 -23.37
CA ILE A 225 13.69 -8.94 -24.04
C ILE A 225 13.29 -10.12 -23.14
N CYS A 226 12.01 -10.40 -23.08
CA CYS A 226 11.44 -11.54 -22.36
C CYS A 226 10.21 -12.08 -23.11
N LYS A 227 9.71 -13.25 -22.68
CA LYS A 227 8.52 -13.87 -23.25
C LYS A 227 7.27 -13.52 -22.42
N ALA A 228 6.16 -13.33 -23.12
CA ALA A 228 4.83 -13.21 -22.54
C ALA A 228 4.42 -14.51 -21.82
N GLY A 229 3.43 -14.40 -20.93
CA GLY A 229 2.84 -15.50 -20.18
C GLY A 229 2.52 -15.14 -18.75
N ARG A 230 2.18 -16.12 -17.91
CA ARG A 230 1.78 -15.87 -16.53
C ARG A 230 2.94 -15.32 -15.70
N ALA A 231 2.67 -14.24 -14.98
CA ALA A 231 3.61 -13.61 -14.08
C ALA A 231 2.93 -13.25 -12.75
N LYS A 232 3.75 -12.98 -11.73
CA LYS A 232 3.30 -12.51 -10.42
C LYS A 232 3.87 -11.12 -10.18
N ILE A 233 3.05 -10.19 -9.73
CA ILE A 233 3.49 -8.87 -9.29
C ILE A 233 4.24 -9.02 -7.97
N THR A 234 5.49 -8.60 -7.93
CA THR A 234 6.36 -8.69 -6.74
C THR A 234 6.69 -7.33 -6.15
N ALA A 235 6.51 -6.25 -6.92
CA ALA A 235 6.54 -4.88 -6.41
C ALA A 235 5.67 -3.98 -7.29
N VAL A 236 5.19 -2.88 -6.70
CA VAL A 236 4.41 -1.85 -7.41
C VAL A 236 5.04 -0.50 -7.12
N SER A 237 5.26 0.29 -8.16
CA SER A 237 5.84 1.64 -8.09
C SER A 237 4.95 2.63 -8.84
N PRO A 238 3.84 3.08 -8.22
CA PRO A 238 2.86 3.93 -8.86
C PRO A 238 3.48 5.26 -9.34
N GLY A 239 3.01 5.74 -10.49
CA GLY A 239 3.47 7.03 -11.03
C GLY A 239 4.79 6.98 -11.80
N ASN A 240 5.47 5.84 -11.83
CA ASN A 240 6.65 5.62 -12.67
C ASN A 240 6.24 5.03 -14.04
N PRO A 241 7.07 5.23 -15.09
CA PRO A 241 6.80 4.69 -16.43
C PRO A 241 6.53 3.18 -16.45
N HIS A 242 7.23 2.42 -15.61
CA HIS A 242 7.13 0.97 -15.51
C HIS A 242 6.65 0.59 -14.10
N PRO A 243 5.34 0.69 -13.79
CA PRO A 243 4.86 0.67 -12.42
C PRO A 243 4.81 -0.70 -11.75
N TYR A 244 5.01 -1.79 -12.47
CA TYR A 244 4.89 -3.15 -11.93
C TYR A 244 6.19 -3.94 -12.09
N HIS A 245 6.73 -4.45 -10.99
CA HIS A 245 7.78 -5.47 -11.07
C HIS A 245 7.12 -6.83 -11.14
N CYS A 246 7.40 -7.57 -12.22
CA CYS A 246 6.82 -8.87 -12.50
C CYS A 246 7.89 -9.95 -12.52
N VAL A 247 7.55 -11.11 -11.96
CA VAL A 247 8.36 -12.33 -12.01
C VAL A 247 7.53 -13.45 -12.64
N ALA A 248 8.12 -14.13 -13.60
CA ALA A 248 7.48 -15.24 -14.29
C ALA A 248 7.05 -16.36 -13.32
N VAL A 249 5.83 -16.88 -13.49
CA VAL A 249 5.38 -18.08 -12.79
C VAL A 249 5.95 -19.30 -13.51
N SER A 250 6.63 -20.17 -12.76
CA SER A 250 7.31 -21.36 -13.29
C SER A 250 6.36 -22.23 -14.13
N GLY A 251 6.80 -22.67 -15.30
CA GLY A 251 6.04 -23.55 -16.20
C GLY A 251 4.87 -22.89 -16.92
N LYS A 252 4.69 -21.56 -16.83
CA LYS A 252 3.57 -20.81 -17.43
C LYS A 252 3.96 -19.92 -18.62
N GLY A 253 5.09 -20.20 -19.25
CA GLY A 253 5.50 -19.62 -20.54
C GLY A 253 6.28 -18.32 -20.45
N SER A 254 6.05 -17.48 -19.46
CA SER A 254 6.75 -16.21 -19.30
C SER A 254 8.21 -16.38 -18.88
N THR A 255 9.04 -15.40 -19.26
CA THR A 255 10.41 -15.23 -18.74
C THR A 255 10.64 -13.83 -18.19
N VAL A 256 9.56 -13.09 -17.87
CA VAL A 256 9.66 -11.75 -17.31
C VAL A 256 10.30 -11.78 -15.91
N TYR A 257 11.25 -10.88 -15.69
CA TYR A 257 11.88 -10.65 -14.39
C TYR A 257 12.34 -9.19 -14.32
N GLY A 258 11.45 -8.30 -13.98
CA GLY A 258 11.74 -6.87 -13.92
C GLY A 258 10.49 -6.00 -14.02
N TRP A 259 10.73 -4.72 -14.19
CA TRP A 259 9.69 -3.71 -14.26
C TRP A 259 9.06 -3.64 -15.65
N VAL A 260 7.73 -3.51 -15.70
CA VAL A 260 6.94 -3.52 -16.94
C VAL A 260 5.91 -2.40 -16.95
N ASP A 261 5.47 -2.04 -18.15
CA ASP A 261 4.45 -1.01 -18.37
C ASP A 261 3.07 -1.51 -17.91
N SER A 262 2.19 -0.59 -17.51
CA SER A 262 0.82 -0.95 -17.11
C SER A 262 0.04 -1.63 -18.23
N GLY A 263 0.30 -1.25 -19.47
CA GLY A 263 -0.34 -1.84 -20.64
C GLY A 263 0.15 -3.25 -21.00
N ASP A 264 1.27 -3.67 -20.42
CA ASP A 264 1.87 -4.98 -20.67
C ASP A 264 1.33 -6.08 -19.72
N ILE A 265 0.45 -5.74 -18.79
CA ILE A 265 -0.18 -6.69 -17.87
C ILE A 265 -1.70 -6.59 -17.94
N SER A 266 -2.35 -7.72 -17.83
CA SER A 266 -3.80 -7.80 -17.64
C SER A 266 -4.11 -8.67 -16.42
N PRO A 267 -5.17 -8.34 -15.65
CA PRO A 267 -5.63 -9.24 -14.62
C PRO A 267 -5.89 -10.61 -15.22
N VAL A 268 -5.45 -11.66 -14.51
CA VAL A 268 -5.86 -13.00 -14.89
C VAL A 268 -7.38 -13.02 -14.89
N SER A 269 -7.97 -13.35 -16.02
CA SER A 269 -9.39 -13.67 -16.09
C SER A 269 -9.64 -14.93 -15.26
N VAL A 270 -9.77 -14.77 -13.95
CA VAL A 270 -10.30 -15.85 -13.10
C VAL A 270 -11.77 -15.94 -13.45
N LYS A 271 -12.18 -17.06 -14.07
CA LYS A 271 -13.60 -17.36 -14.18
C LYS A 271 -14.24 -17.15 -12.82
N ALA A 272 -15.28 -16.33 -12.76
CA ALA A 272 -15.98 -16.12 -11.50
C ALA A 272 -16.56 -17.45 -11.01
N ILE A 273 -16.41 -17.73 -9.71
CA ILE A 273 -17.07 -18.87 -9.10
C ILE A 273 -18.55 -18.52 -8.99
N MET A 274 -19.37 -19.17 -9.80
CA MET A 274 -20.80 -18.94 -9.87
C MET A 274 -21.56 -20.25 -9.70
N LYS A 275 -22.77 -20.19 -9.16
CA LYS A 275 -23.69 -21.34 -9.08
C LYS A 275 -23.87 -21.97 -10.46
N GLY A 276 -23.76 -23.29 -10.52
CA GLY A 276 -23.81 -24.06 -11.78
C GLY A 276 -22.46 -24.18 -12.51
N GLY A 277 -21.44 -23.43 -12.09
CA GLY A 277 -20.07 -23.59 -12.60
C GLY A 277 -19.34 -24.78 -11.97
N LYS A 278 -18.11 -25.03 -12.43
CA LYS A 278 -17.22 -26.06 -11.86
C LYS A 278 -16.00 -25.41 -11.21
N VAL A 279 -15.53 -26.04 -10.13
CA VAL A 279 -14.35 -25.59 -9.39
C VAL A 279 -13.41 -26.75 -9.08
N LYS A 280 -12.11 -26.43 -9.02
CA LYS A 280 -11.08 -27.30 -8.45
C LYS A 280 -10.82 -26.87 -7.01
N VAL A 281 -10.67 -27.84 -6.10
CA VAL A 281 -10.29 -27.57 -4.71
C VAL A 281 -8.77 -27.39 -4.62
N LEU A 282 -8.33 -26.22 -4.20
CA LEU A 282 -6.92 -25.87 -3.99
C LEU A 282 -6.45 -26.29 -2.59
N LYS A 283 -7.33 -26.08 -1.59
CA LYS A 283 -7.10 -26.48 -0.20
C LYS A 283 -8.36 -27.15 0.32
N PRO A 284 -8.31 -28.44 0.73
CA PRO A 284 -9.46 -29.18 1.19
C PRO A 284 -9.79 -28.86 2.66
N VAL A 285 -10.14 -27.61 2.90
CA VAL A 285 -10.55 -27.08 4.21
C VAL A 285 -11.97 -26.56 4.08
N THR A 286 -12.85 -27.02 4.97
CA THR A 286 -14.25 -26.56 5.02
C THR A 286 -14.30 -25.10 5.47
N TYR A 287 -15.42 -24.45 5.19
CA TYR A 287 -15.64 -23.04 5.59
C TYR A 287 -15.57 -22.84 7.13
N ALA A 288 -15.89 -23.89 7.89
CA ALA A 288 -15.81 -23.93 9.35
C ALA A 288 -14.40 -24.30 9.88
N GLY A 289 -13.40 -24.47 9.01
CA GLY A 289 -12.02 -24.75 9.40
C GLY A 289 -11.64 -26.24 9.50
N GLY A 290 -12.59 -27.17 9.36
CA GLY A 290 -12.29 -28.60 9.33
C GLY A 290 -11.69 -29.05 8.00
N SER A 291 -10.95 -30.15 7.98
CA SER A 291 -10.46 -30.75 6.74
C SER A 291 -11.47 -31.72 6.12
N PHE A 292 -11.42 -31.89 4.79
CA PHE A 292 -12.15 -32.96 4.09
C PHE A 292 -11.26 -33.55 3.00
N LYS A 293 -11.62 -34.73 2.52
CA LYS A 293 -10.88 -35.39 1.42
C LYS A 293 -11.51 -35.03 0.09
N ALA A 294 -10.76 -34.39 -0.79
CA ALA A 294 -11.19 -34.11 -2.16
C ALA A 294 -10.93 -35.36 -3.03
N TYR A 295 -12.01 -36.04 -3.43
CA TYR A 295 -11.91 -37.27 -4.24
C TYR A 295 -12.00 -37.03 -5.74
N TYR A 296 -12.41 -35.83 -6.18
CA TYR A 296 -12.64 -35.50 -7.57
C TYR A 296 -11.76 -34.34 -8.00
N ASP A 297 -11.37 -34.32 -9.26
CA ASP A 297 -10.59 -33.23 -9.85
C ASP A 297 -11.36 -31.92 -9.91
N THR A 298 -12.68 -32.01 -10.10
CA THR A 298 -13.58 -30.86 -10.13
C THR A 298 -14.87 -31.15 -9.39
N TYR A 299 -15.49 -30.08 -8.89
CA TYR A 299 -16.78 -30.11 -8.21
C TYR A 299 -17.74 -29.10 -8.82
N ASP A 300 -19.03 -29.41 -8.77
CA ASP A 300 -20.08 -28.46 -9.15
C ASP A 300 -20.26 -27.41 -8.04
N VAL A 301 -20.47 -26.17 -8.43
CA VAL A 301 -20.82 -25.08 -7.51
C VAL A 301 -22.33 -25.08 -7.30
N LEU A 302 -22.77 -25.53 -6.16
CA LEU A 302 -24.19 -25.65 -5.82
C LEU A 302 -24.80 -24.37 -5.26
N GLN A 303 -23.99 -23.60 -4.51
CA GLN A 303 -24.38 -22.31 -3.95
C GLN A 303 -23.16 -21.41 -3.74
N VAL A 304 -23.35 -20.12 -3.91
CA VAL A 304 -22.36 -19.08 -3.57
C VAL A 304 -23.05 -18.06 -2.68
N ASP A 305 -22.45 -17.79 -1.52
CA ASP A 305 -22.91 -16.78 -0.59
C ASP A 305 -21.69 -16.02 -0.06
N ASN A 306 -21.43 -14.86 -0.63
CA ASN A 306 -20.23 -14.06 -0.41
C ASN A 306 -18.92 -14.88 -0.61
N ASP A 307 -18.23 -15.21 0.49
CA ASP A 307 -17.00 -16.00 0.47
C ASP A 307 -17.22 -17.49 0.70
N ARG A 308 -18.44 -17.89 1.02
CA ARG A 308 -18.83 -19.27 1.27
C ARG A 308 -19.38 -19.90 -0.01
N VAL A 309 -18.72 -20.95 -0.49
CA VAL A 309 -19.10 -21.70 -1.68
C VAL A 309 -19.44 -23.13 -1.29
N VAL A 310 -20.65 -23.58 -1.60
CA VAL A 310 -21.06 -24.98 -1.43
C VAL A 310 -20.74 -25.74 -2.71
N ILE A 311 -19.92 -26.77 -2.58
CA ILE A 311 -19.48 -27.62 -3.69
C ILE A 311 -20.01 -29.03 -3.53
N GLY A 312 -20.19 -29.73 -4.64
CA GLY A 312 -20.69 -31.07 -4.66
C GLY A 312 -20.51 -31.79 -5.99
N ILE A 313 -21.14 -32.95 -6.13
CA ILE A 313 -21.22 -33.70 -7.38
C ILE A 313 -22.71 -33.88 -7.73
N GLY A 314 -23.10 -33.37 -8.89
CA GLY A 314 -24.51 -33.29 -9.26
C GLY A 314 -25.30 -32.45 -8.25
N LYS A 315 -26.25 -33.06 -7.54
CA LYS A 315 -27.03 -32.40 -6.48
C LYS A 315 -26.54 -32.72 -5.06
N THR A 316 -25.55 -33.62 -4.91
CA THR A 316 -25.05 -34.06 -3.61
C THR A 316 -23.97 -33.11 -3.10
N VAL A 317 -24.20 -32.52 -1.95
CA VAL A 317 -23.23 -31.60 -1.28
C VAL A 317 -22.03 -32.42 -0.77
N THR A 318 -20.83 -31.93 -1.09
CA THR A 318 -19.58 -32.45 -0.53
C THR A 318 -19.09 -31.59 0.64
N ALA A 319 -18.99 -30.29 0.46
CA ALA A 319 -18.52 -29.37 1.49
C ALA A 319 -18.97 -27.94 1.21
N ALA A 320 -18.97 -27.10 2.24
CA ALA A 320 -18.88 -25.66 2.10
C ALA A 320 -17.41 -25.25 2.26
N VAL A 321 -16.88 -24.44 1.36
CA VAL A 321 -15.45 -24.08 1.27
C VAL A 321 -15.34 -22.58 1.08
N HIS A 322 -14.28 -21.98 1.61
CA HIS A 322 -14.00 -20.55 1.34
C HIS A 322 -13.56 -20.38 -0.12
N LYS A 323 -14.06 -19.37 -0.81
CA LYS A 323 -13.78 -19.12 -2.24
C LYS A 323 -12.29 -19.09 -2.57
N ASN A 324 -11.42 -18.60 -1.65
CA ASN A 324 -9.98 -18.55 -1.84
C ASN A 324 -9.30 -19.93 -1.85
N ASN A 325 -10.02 -20.97 -1.43
CA ASN A 325 -9.57 -22.36 -1.47
C ASN A 325 -10.06 -23.11 -2.72
N LEU A 326 -10.67 -22.38 -3.67
CA LEU A 326 -11.25 -22.91 -4.89
C LEU A 326 -10.71 -22.15 -6.12
N GLN A 327 -10.67 -22.83 -7.25
CA GLN A 327 -10.37 -22.26 -8.56
C GLN A 327 -11.51 -22.63 -9.52
N ALA A 328 -12.12 -21.63 -10.16
CA ALA A 328 -13.09 -21.89 -11.22
C ALA A 328 -12.41 -22.55 -12.44
N VAL A 329 -13.08 -23.49 -13.06
CA VAL A 329 -12.58 -24.28 -14.19
C VAL A 329 -13.27 -23.92 -15.50
#